data_53ec5a51e5eb24b571d8264995140e09
#
_entry.id   53ec5a51e5eb24b571d8264995140e09
#
_cell.length_a   1.000
_cell.length_b   1.000
_cell.length_c   1.000
_cell.angle_alpha   90.00
_cell.angle_beta   90.00
_cell.angle_gamma   90.00
#
_symmetry.space_group_name_H-M   'P 1'
#
loop_
_entity.id
_entity.type
_entity.pdbx_description
1 polymer ?
#
loop_
_entity_poly.entity_id
_entity_poly.type
_entity_poly.pdbx_seq_one_letter_code
_entity_poly.pdbx_strand_id
1 'polypeptide(L)'
;MNETDILNAKILIVDDAEANLKLLEDLLTREGFHQIISTSDSTRALDLFIAFQPDLILLDLMMPELDGYAVLEILSRHIPKDEYLPVLVLTADATIVAKRKALALGAKDFLTKPFDTIEAMLRVWNLLETRILYRQLKALNQEIKPIAHSPHIHE
;
A
#
# COMPACT_ATOMS: atom_id res chain seq x y z
N MET A 1 -7.25 18.32 -0.58
CA MET A 1 -6.94 17.11 -1.39
C MET A 1 -7.95 17.00 -2.50
N ASN A 2 -7.50 16.64 -3.69
CA ASN A 2 -8.36 16.46 -4.85
C ASN A 2 -7.97 15.18 -5.62
N GLU A 3 -8.69 14.90 -6.69
CA GLU A 3 -8.42 13.71 -7.51
C GLU A 3 -7.00 13.68 -8.06
N THR A 4 -6.46 14.84 -8.43
CA THR A 4 -5.10 14.92 -8.98
C THR A 4 -4.07 14.44 -7.97
N ASP A 5 -4.23 14.78 -6.70
CA ASP A 5 -3.32 14.33 -5.65
C ASP A 5 -3.32 12.80 -5.53
N ILE A 6 -4.51 12.20 -5.62
CA ILE A 6 -4.63 10.74 -5.55
C ILE A 6 -4.03 10.09 -6.79
N LEU A 7 -4.32 10.63 -7.97
CA LEU A 7 -3.85 10.04 -9.24
C LEU A 7 -2.35 10.19 -9.45
N ASN A 8 -1.68 11.08 -8.73
CA ASN A 8 -0.22 11.21 -8.75
C ASN A 8 0.48 10.21 -7.84
N ALA A 9 -0.26 9.39 -7.13
CA ALA A 9 0.31 8.41 -6.22
C ALA A 9 1.15 7.36 -6.95
N LYS A 10 2.18 6.88 -6.29
CA LYS A 10 3.05 5.81 -6.78
C LYS A 10 2.53 4.48 -6.27
N ILE A 11 2.33 3.54 -7.18
CA ILE A 11 1.79 2.23 -6.84
C ILE A 11 2.76 1.14 -7.26
N LEU A 12 3.11 0.26 -6.33
CA LEU A 12 3.92 -0.92 -6.57
C LEU A 12 3.02 -2.15 -6.55
N ILE A 13 3.13 -3.01 -7.57
CA ILE A 13 2.35 -4.24 -7.66
C ILE A 13 3.32 -5.43 -7.63
N VAL A 14 3.06 -6.38 -6.74
CA VAL A 14 3.84 -7.61 -6.61
C VAL A 14 2.90 -8.81 -6.75
N ASP A 15 3.00 -9.53 -7.86
CA ASP A 15 2.14 -10.68 -8.16
C ASP A 15 2.87 -11.58 -9.15
N ASP A 16 3.03 -12.86 -8.83
CA ASP A 16 3.79 -13.80 -9.68
C ASP A 16 3.12 -14.12 -11.03
N ALA A 17 1.83 -13.83 -11.16
CA ALA A 17 1.11 -14.07 -12.40
C ALA A 17 1.14 -12.82 -13.30
N GLU A 18 1.84 -12.92 -14.42
CA GLU A 18 1.96 -11.82 -15.39
C GLU A 18 0.60 -11.29 -15.84
N ALA A 19 -0.37 -12.19 -16.02
CA ALA A 19 -1.72 -11.81 -16.44
C ALA A 19 -2.39 -10.91 -15.38
N ASN A 20 -2.17 -11.19 -14.11
CA ASN A 20 -2.71 -10.37 -13.03
C ASN A 20 -2.04 -8.99 -12.97
N LEU A 21 -0.74 -8.96 -13.17
CA LEU A 21 0.00 -7.69 -13.24
C LEU A 21 -0.55 -6.80 -14.33
N LYS A 22 -0.73 -7.38 -15.53
CA LYS A 22 -1.25 -6.63 -16.66
C LYS A 22 -2.67 -6.13 -16.39
N LEU A 23 -3.52 -6.97 -15.82
CA LEU A 23 -4.89 -6.60 -15.49
C LEU A 23 -4.91 -5.41 -14.52
N LEU A 24 -4.13 -5.48 -13.46
CA LEU A 24 -4.08 -4.41 -12.45
C LEU A 24 -3.48 -3.13 -13.05
N GLU A 25 -2.42 -3.24 -13.82
CA GLU A 25 -1.83 -2.09 -14.50
C GLU A 25 -2.82 -1.40 -15.42
N ASP A 26 -3.56 -2.20 -16.21
CA ASP A 26 -4.56 -1.66 -17.14
C ASP A 26 -5.70 -0.98 -16.40
N LEU A 27 -6.17 -1.57 -15.29
CA LEU A 27 -7.22 -0.99 -14.48
C LEU A 27 -6.80 0.35 -13.88
N LEU A 28 -5.61 0.38 -13.29
CA LEU A 28 -5.09 1.59 -12.67
C LEU A 28 -4.84 2.69 -13.70
N THR A 29 -4.30 2.32 -14.85
CA THR A 29 -4.05 3.28 -15.94
C THR A 29 -5.35 3.88 -16.45
N ARG A 30 -6.40 3.08 -16.57
CA ARG A 30 -7.72 3.58 -16.99
C ARG A 30 -8.33 4.53 -15.99
N GLU A 31 -8.05 4.34 -14.69
CA GLU A 31 -8.51 5.27 -13.65
C GLU A 31 -7.74 6.59 -13.67
N GLY A 32 -6.60 6.64 -14.33
CA GLY A 32 -5.78 7.84 -14.41
C GLY A 32 -4.47 7.78 -13.62
N PHE A 33 -4.17 6.67 -12.96
CA PHE A 33 -2.88 6.51 -12.30
C PHE A 33 -1.79 6.35 -13.35
N HIS A 34 -0.64 7.00 -13.15
CA HIS A 34 0.43 7.00 -14.14
C HIS A 34 1.80 6.66 -13.56
N GLN A 35 1.92 6.51 -12.26
CA GLN A 35 3.18 6.11 -11.62
C GLN A 35 3.04 4.72 -11.05
N ILE A 36 3.16 3.71 -11.91
CA ILE A 36 2.94 2.32 -11.56
C ILE A 36 4.18 1.53 -11.92
N ILE A 37 4.67 0.71 -10.98
CA ILE A 37 5.72 -0.25 -11.27
C ILE A 37 5.28 -1.60 -10.70
N SER A 38 5.70 -2.67 -11.35
CA SER A 38 5.27 -4.02 -11.00
C SER A 38 6.40 -5.01 -11.12
N THR A 39 6.28 -6.11 -10.40
CA THR A 39 7.20 -7.24 -10.53
C THR A 39 6.47 -8.55 -10.33
N SER A 40 6.86 -9.55 -11.12
CA SER A 40 6.41 -10.93 -10.94
C SER A 40 7.39 -11.71 -10.04
N ASP A 41 8.48 -11.09 -9.63
CA ASP A 41 9.50 -11.70 -8.79
C ASP A 41 9.43 -11.13 -7.38
N SER A 42 8.90 -11.91 -6.45
CA SER A 42 8.70 -11.49 -5.06
C SER A 42 10.01 -11.14 -4.36
N THR A 43 11.14 -11.71 -4.81
CA THR A 43 12.45 -11.43 -4.19
C THR A 43 12.93 -10.01 -4.48
N ARG A 44 12.33 -9.33 -5.47
CA ARG A 44 12.65 -7.95 -5.82
C ARG A 44 11.79 -6.92 -5.10
N ALA A 45 10.79 -7.36 -4.36
CA ALA A 45 9.80 -6.45 -3.77
C ALA A 45 10.45 -5.39 -2.86
N LEU A 46 11.37 -5.80 -1.99
CA LEU A 46 12.00 -4.86 -1.06
C LEU A 46 12.87 -3.84 -1.79
N ASP A 47 13.67 -4.28 -2.76
CA ASP A 47 14.53 -3.37 -3.52
C ASP A 47 13.71 -2.34 -4.28
N LEU A 48 12.61 -2.77 -4.90
CA LEU A 48 11.71 -1.87 -5.60
C LEU A 48 11.00 -0.91 -4.66
N PHE A 49 10.59 -1.41 -3.48
CA PHE A 49 9.99 -0.58 -2.45
C PHE A 49 10.94 0.55 -2.04
N ILE A 50 12.19 0.22 -1.77
CA ILE A 50 13.20 1.21 -1.34
C ILE A 50 13.47 2.22 -2.45
N ALA A 51 13.65 1.75 -3.68
CA ALA A 51 14.01 2.62 -4.81
C ALA A 51 12.85 3.51 -5.27
N PHE A 52 11.64 2.95 -5.31
CA PHE A 52 10.48 3.65 -5.85
C PHE A 52 9.75 4.50 -4.82
N GLN A 53 9.78 4.10 -3.56
CA GLN A 53 9.06 4.75 -2.47
C GLN A 53 7.58 4.91 -2.78
N PRO A 54 6.84 3.79 -2.92
CA PRO A 54 5.43 3.84 -3.31
C PRO A 54 4.55 4.42 -2.22
N ASP A 55 3.36 4.86 -2.64
CA ASP A 55 2.29 5.31 -1.75
C ASP A 55 1.32 4.19 -1.41
N LEU A 56 1.30 3.15 -2.24
CA LEU A 56 0.43 1.98 -2.07
C LEU A 56 1.13 0.78 -2.65
N ILE A 57 1.00 -0.36 -1.98
CA ILE A 57 1.53 -1.64 -2.48
C ILE A 57 0.36 -2.60 -2.63
N LEU A 58 0.23 -3.21 -3.82
CA LEU A 58 -0.69 -4.30 -4.08
C LEU A 58 0.13 -5.58 -4.05
N LEU A 59 -0.17 -6.47 -3.13
CA LEU A 59 0.66 -7.67 -2.88
C LEU A 59 -0.17 -8.94 -2.94
N ASP A 60 0.17 -9.82 -3.87
CA ASP A 60 -0.40 -11.16 -3.91
C ASP A 60 0.25 -12.02 -2.81
N LEU A 61 -0.56 -12.74 -2.05
CA LEU A 61 -0.04 -13.62 -1.00
C LEU A 61 0.38 -14.99 -1.51
N MET A 62 -0.14 -15.42 -2.65
CA MET A 62 0.08 -16.78 -3.16
C MET A 62 1.17 -16.78 -4.23
N MET A 63 2.41 -16.75 -3.77
CA MET A 63 3.58 -16.75 -4.66
C MET A 63 4.54 -17.89 -4.32
N PRO A 64 5.13 -18.56 -5.33
CA PRO A 64 5.89 -19.78 -5.08
C PRO A 64 7.28 -19.59 -4.48
N GLU A 65 8.01 -18.54 -4.86
CA GLU A 65 9.40 -18.42 -4.45
C GLU A 65 9.57 -17.82 -3.05
N LEU A 66 9.06 -16.63 -2.87
CA LEU A 66 9.03 -16.00 -1.57
C LEU A 66 7.57 -15.73 -1.26
N ASP A 67 7.06 -16.44 -0.26
CA ASP A 67 5.68 -16.39 0.17
C ASP A 67 5.26 -14.94 0.45
N GLY A 68 4.06 -14.58 0.00
CA GLY A 68 3.53 -13.23 0.15
C GLY A 68 3.44 -12.76 1.59
N TYR A 69 3.19 -13.65 2.53
CA TYR A 69 3.21 -13.29 3.96
C TYR A 69 4.60 -12.87 4.41
N ALA A 70 5.64 -13.56 3.92
CA ALA A 70 7.02 -13.18 4.22
C ALA A 70 7.37 -11.83 3.62
N VAL A 71 6.93 -11.58 2.39
CA VAL A 71 7.11 -10.27 1.74
C VAL A 71 6.41 -9.18 2.54
N LEU A 72 5.17 -9.43 2.95
CA LEU A 72 4.39 -8.49 3.74
C LEU A 72 5.11 -8.13 5.05
N GLU A 73 5.65 -9.13 5.73
CA GLU A 73 6.39 -8.92 6.97
C GLU A 73 7.65 -8.08 6.73
N ILE A 74 8.41 -8.40 5.68
CA ILE A 74 9.62 -7.65 5.33
C ILE A 74 9.28 -6.19 5.02
N LEU A 75 8.29 -5.95 4.18
CA LEU A 75 7.89 -4.60 3.83
C LEU A 75 7.39 -3.82 5.04
N SER A 76 6.60 -4.48 5.88
CA SER A 76 6.04 -3.84 7.09
C SER A 76 7.12 -3.39 8.05
N ARG A 77 8.22 -4.14 8.16
CA ARG A 77 9.35 -3.75 9.00
C ARG A 77 10.07 -2.51 8.48
N HIS A 78 9.99 -2.25 7.18
CA HIS A 78 10.64 -1.12 6.55
C HIS A 78 9.75 0.11 6.44
N ILE A 79 8.49 0.00 6.84
CA ILE A 79 7.58 1.14 6.90
C ILE A 79 7.72 1.77 8.29
N PRO A 80 8.11 3.05 8.38
CA PRO A 80 8.21 3.71 9.69
C PRO A 80 6.87 3.71 10.41
N LYS A 81 6.90 3.55 11.73
CA LYS A 81 5.68 3.46 12.54
C LYS A 81 4.84 4.74 12.51
N ASP A 82 5.47 5.87 12.25
CA ASP A 82 4.80 7.16 12.16
C ASP A 82 4.33 7.47 10.73
N GLU A 83 4.38 6.49 9.83
CA GLU A 83 3.92 6.62 8.45
C GLU A 83 2.72 5.71 8.22
N TYR A 84 1.79 6.18 7.38
CA TYR A 84 0.70 5.33 6.89
C TYR A 84 0.99 5.01 5.43
N LEU A 85 1.59 3.85 5.18
CA LEU A 85 1.87 3.35 3.83
C LEU A 85 1.13 2.03 3.66
N PRO A 86 -0.04 2.04 3.03
CA PRO A 86 -0.89 0.86 3.01
C PRO A 86 -0.41 -0.23 2.07
N VAL A 87 -0.56 -1.47 2.51
CA VAL A 87 -0.43 -2.66 1.66
C VAL A 87 -1.81 -3.26 1.53
N LEU A 88 -2.30 -3.33 0.29
CA LEU A 88 -3.54 -4.02 -0.06
C LEU A 88 -3.18 -5.43 -0.51
N VAL A 89 -3.63 -6.40 0.25
CA VAL A 89 -3.31 -7.81 -0.01
C VAL A 89 -4.36 -8.43 -0.92
N LEU A 90 -3.89 -9.16 -1.92
CA LEU A 90 -4.72 -9.88 -2.88
C LEU A 90 -4.52 -11.38 -2.66
N THR A 91 -5.60 -12.14 -2.51
CA THR A 91 -5.47 -13.57 -2.26
C THR A 91 -6.71 -14.34 -2.69
N ALA A 92 -6.53 -15.60 -3.10
CA ALA A 92 -7.64 -16.51 -3.35
C ALA A 92 -8.19 -17.10 -2.05
N ASP A 93 -7.45 -17.02 -0.95
CA ASP A 93 -7.85 -17.56 0.35
C ASP A 93 -8.66 -16.53 1.13
N ALA A 94 -9.98 -16.73 1.18
CA ALA A 94 -10.91 -15.82 1.85
C ALA A 94 -11.22 -16.23 3.29
N THR A 95 -10.46 -17.17 3.87
CA THR A 95 -10.70 -17.61 5.24
C THR A 95 -10.41 -16.51 6.25
N ILE A 96 -11.09 -16.57 7.38
CA ILE A 96 -10.85 -15.63 8.48
C ILE A 96 -9.42 -15.75 9.00
N VAL A 97 -8.88 -16.96 9.02
CA VAL A 97 -7.50 -17.22 9.47
C VAL A 97 -6.51 -16.48 8.58
N ALA A 98 -6.66 -16.59 7.24
CA ALA A 98 -5.79 -15.91 6.29
C ALA A 98 -5.89 -14.39 6.43
N LYS A 99 -7.11 -13.86 6.58
CA LYS A 99 -7.34 -12.42 6.74
C LYS A 99 -6.68 -11.90 8.02
N ARG A 100 -6.88 -12.60 9.13
CA ARG A 100 -6.28 -12.20 10.41
C ARG A 100 -4.77 -12.21 10.35
N LYS A 101 -4.20 -13.23 9.71
CA LYS A 101 -2.74 -13.34 9.56
C LYS A 101 -2.19 -12.17 8.75
N ALA A 102 -2.82 -11.83 7.63
CA ALA A 102 -2.39 -10.72 6.79
C ALA A 102 -2.47 -9.38 7.55
N LEU A 103 -3.59 -9.14 8.24
CA LEU A 103 -3.75 -7.92 9.03
C LEU A 103 -2.74 -7.84 10.17
N ALA A 104 -2.47 -8.95 10.84
CA ALA A 104 -1.49 -9.01 11.93
C ALA A 104 -0.08 -8.72 11.43
N LEU A 105 0.23 -9.05 10.18
CA LEU A 105 1.54 -8.80 9.59
C LEU A 105 1.66 -7.41 8.96
N GLY A 106 0.60 -6.60 9.01
CA GLY A 106 0.67 -5.21 8.60
C GLY A 106 -0.17 -4.82 7.41
N ALA A 107 -0.93 -5.73 6.79
CA ALA A 107 -1.84 -5.36 5.71
C ALA A 107 -2.89 -4.39 6.21
N LYS A 108 -3.22 -3.39 5.41
CA LYS A 108 -4.24 -2.42 5.77
C LYS A 108 -5.62 -2.78 5.22
N ASP A 109 -5.66 -3.57 4.17
CA ASP A 109 -6.89 -4.04 3.60
C ASP A 109 -6.63 -5.32 2.80
N PHE A 110 -7.65 -5.89 2.24
CA PHE A 110 -7.68 -7.25 1.78
C PHE A 110 -8.70 -7.37 0.64
N LEU A 111 -8.34 -8.05 -0.42
CA LEU A 111 -9.20 -8.24 -1.59
C LEU A 111 -9.11 -9.69 -2.04
N THR A 112 -10.25 -10.38 -2.11
CA THR A 112 -10.30 -11.79 -2.48
C THR A 112 -10.36 -11.94 -4.00
N LYS A 113 -9.55 -12.85 -4.54
CA LYS A 113 -9.57 -13.21 -5.96
C LYS A 113 -10.64 -14.28 -6.22
N PRO A 114 -11.35 -14.26 -7.34
CA PRO A 114 -11.36 -13.17 -8.33
C PRO A 114 -12.07 -11.94 -7.77
N PHE A 115 -11.50 -10.78 -7.99
CA PHE A 115 -12.05 -9.56 -7.43
C PHE A 115 -12.90 -8.80 -8.47
N ASP A 116 -13.87 -8.06 -7.96
CA ASP A 116 -14.64 -7.12 -8.73
C ASP A 116 -13.76 -5.88 -8.99
N THR A 117 -13.69 -5.44 -10.24
CA THR A 117 -12.85 -4.30 -10.62
C THR A 117 -13.29 -3.01 -9.95
N ILE A 118 -14.60 -2.83 -9.74
CA ILE A 118 -15.12 -1.63 -9.05
C ILE A 118 -14.70 -1.67 -7.59
N GLU A 119 -14.83 -2.82 -6.93
CA GLU A 119 -14.41 -2.98 -5.53
C GLU A 119 -12.92 -2.72 -5.38
N ALA A 120 -12.11 -3.26 -6.30
CA ALA A 120 -10.66 -3.07 -6.27
C ALA A 120 -10.30 -1.60 -6.32
N MET A 121 -10.91 -0.86 -7.25
CA MET A 121 -10.61 0.57 -7.41
C MET A 121 -11.11 1.40 -6.22
N LEU A 122 -12.23 1.04 -5.64
CA LEU A 122 -12.72 1.72 -4.43
C LEU A 122 -11.75 1.54 -3.27
N ARG A 123 -11.21 0.34 -3.08
CA ARG A 123 -10.24 0.09 -2.02
C ARG A 123 -8.93 0.83 -2.25
N VAL A 124 -8.44 0.83 -3.48
CA VAL A 124 -7.25 1.59 -3.85
C VAL A 124 -7.44 3.06 -3.54
N TRP A 125 -8.57 3.61 -3.96
CA TRP A 125 -8.88 5.02 -3.76
C TRP A 125 -8.95 5.37 -2.27
N ASN A 126 -9.66 4.55 -1.50
CA ASN A 126 -9.82 4.78 -0.05
C ASN A 126 -8.48 4.74 0.69
N LEU A 127 -7.63 3.79 0.35
CA LEU A 127 -6.33 3.65 1.00
C LEU A 127 -5.42 4.83 0.66
N LEU A 128 -5.44 5.28 -0.59
CA LEU A 128 -4.63 6.43 -1.00
C LEU A 128 -5.16 7.73 -0.40
N GLU A 129 -6.47 7.87 -0.30
CA GLU A 129 -7.07 9.04 0.35
C GLU A 129 -6.61 9.13 1.82
N THR A 130 -6.66 8.02 2.53
CA THR A 130 -6.21 7.95 3.92
C THR A 130 -4.73 8.31 4.02
N ARG A 131 -3.90 7.78 3.12
CA ARG A 131 -2.47 8.09 3.12
C ARG A 131 -2.19 9.57 2.93
N ILE A 132 -2.86 10.18 1.97
CA ILE A 132 -2.65 11.61 1.67
C ILE A 132 -3.11 12.47 2.85
N LEU A 133 -4.27 12.17 3.41
CA LEU A 133 -4.78 12.88 4.58
C LEU A 133 -3.85 12.72 5.78
N TYR A 134 -3.32 11.53 5.98
CA TYR A 134 -2.38 11.26 7.07
C TYR A 134 -1.12 12.13 6.92
N ARG A 135 -0.58 12.20 5.69
CA ARG A 135 0.62 12.99 5.42
C ARG A 135 0.36 14.48 5.58
N GLN A 136 -0.80 14.96 5.17
CA GLN A 136 -1.19 16.36 5.36
C GLN A 136 -1.31 16.70 6.85
N LEU A 137 -1.95 15.83 7.61
CA LEU A 137 -2.10 16.01 9.05
C LEU A 137 -0.73 15.99 9.75
N LYS A 138 0.15 15.07 9.36
CA LYS A 138 1.48 14.98 9.93
C LYS A 138 2.30 16.25 9.63
N ALA A 139 2.23 16.77 8.42
CA ALA A 139 2.92 18.00 8.03
C ALA A 139 2.41 19.19 8.85
N LEU A 140 1.09 19.31 8.99
CA LEU A 140 0.48 20.37 9.79
C LEU A 140 0.89 20.27 11.26
N ASN A 141 0.90 19.08 11.81
CA ASN A 141 1.30 18.83 13.18
C ASN A 141 2.76 19.21 13.43
N GLN A 142 3.63 18.95 12.45
CA GLN A 142 5.05 19.33 12.54
C GLN A 142 5.24 20.84 12.50
N GLU A 143 4.40 21.57 11.77
CA GLU A 143 4.44 23.03 11.75
C GLU A 143 4.01 23.63 13.11
N ILE A 144 3.01 23.04 13.74
CA ILE A 144 2.45 23.54 15.01
C ILE A 144 3.35 23.15 16.19
N LYS A 145 3.95 21.98 16.13
CA LYS A 145 4.68 21.39 17.24
C LYS A 145 5.77 22.27 17.85
N PRO A 146 6.63 22.95 17.08
CA PRO A 146 7.63 23.82 17.67
C PRO A 146 7.02 24.96 18.49
N ILE A 147 5.89 25.50 18.08
CA ILE A 147 5.20 26.56 18.80
C ILE A 147 4.58 26.01 20.07
N ALA A 148 3.95 24.84 19.97
CA ALA A 148 3.31 24.19 21.12
C ALA A 148 4.30 23.78 22.21
N HIS A 149 5.52 23.47 21.84
CA HIS A 149 6.57 23.07 22.79
C HIS A 149 7.38 24.21 23.35
N SER A 150 7.22 25.34 22.75
CA SER A 150 7.90 26.52 23.25
C SER A 150 7.35 26.88 24.60
N PRO A 151 7.91 26.87 25.52
CA PRO A 151 8.02 27.11 26.80
C PRO A 151 7.51 26.36 27.81
N HIS A 152 7.51 25.91 28.00
CA HIS A 152 6.94 25.26 28.65
C HIS A 152 7.08 24.57 29.48
N ILE A 153 6.83 24.72 29.68
CA ILE A 153 6.66 24.16 30.17
C ILE A 153 6.67 23.16 30.58
N HIS A 154 6.89 22.80 30.95
CA HIS A 154 6.70 21.78 31.23
C HIS A 154 7.35 21.27 31.75
N GLU A 155 7.62 21.50 31.96
CA GLU A 155 8.01 20.88 32.36
C GLU A 155 8.14 20.36 32.83
#